data_14f427e2b4fe502cf444d045a25fb8ed
#
_entry.id   14f427e2b4fe502cf444d045a25fb8ed
#
_cell.length_a   1.000
_cell.length_b   1.000
_cell.length_c   1.000
_cell.angle_alpha   90.00
_cell.angle_beta   90.00
_cell.angle_gamma   90.00
#
_symmetry.space_group_name_H-M   'P 1'
#
loop_
_entity.id
_entity.type
_entity.pdbx_description
1 polymer ?
#
loop_
_entity_poly.entity_id
_entity_poly.type
_entity_poly.pdbx_seq_one_letter_code
_entity_poly.pdbx_strand_id
1 'polypeptide(L)' 'MFVKAEGPSGPAKIHSDDPKHALGLVQYLRTIGYNAWVEDTNGNEIPEKALKMAIRSRHEDAPAS' A
#
# COMPACT_ATOMS: atom_id res chain seq x y z
N MET A 1 5.32 -5.35 3.93
CA MET A 1 3.87 -5.03 4.01
C MET A 1 3.11 -5.76 2.92
N PHE A 2 1.82 -5.88 3.08
CA PHE A 2 0.97 -6.59 2.13
C PHE A 2 -0.17 -5.69 1.67
N VAL A 3 -0.40 -5.69 0.36
CA VAL A 3 -1.59 -5.08 -0.20
C VAL A 3 -2.66 -6.16 -0.26
N LYS A 4 -3.78 -5.94 0.42
CA LYS A 4 -4.92 -6.84 0.40
C LYS A 4 -6.08 -6.23 -0.34
N ALA A 5 -6.85 -7.07 -1.01
CA ALA A 5 -8.00 -6.61 -1.77
C ALA A 5 -9.09 -7.66 -1.78
N GLU A 6 -10.33 -7.21 -1.81
CA GLU A 6 -11.50 -8.04 -2.00
C GLU A 6 -12.32 -7.48 -3.15
N GLY A 7 -12.70 -8.33 -4.08
CA GLY A 7 -13.44 -7.90 -5.25
C GLY A 7 -14.16 -9.04 -5.94
N PRO A 8 -14.68 -8.80 -7.14
CA PRO A 8 -15.50 -9.78 -7.87
C PRO A 8 -14.80 -11.11 -8.10
N SER A 9 -13.48 -11.09 -8.21
CA SER A 9 -12.67 -12.30 -8.44
C SER A 9 -12.20 -12.96 -7.16
N GLY A 10 -12.62 -12.45 -5.98
CA GLY A 10 -12.22 -13.00 -4.69
C GLY A 10 -11.09 -12.23 -4.03
N PRO A 11 -10.58 -12.71 -2.89
CA PRO A 11 -9.53 -12.03 -2.16
C PRO A 11 -8.19 -12.10 -2.88
N ALA A 12 -7.40 -11.05 -2.72
CA ALA A 12 -6.05 -11.00 -3.25
C ALA A 12 -5.09 -10.50 -2.16
N LYS A 13 -3.84 -10.95 -2.24
CA LYS A 13 -2.79 -10.54 -1.32
C LYS A 13 -1.50 -10.39 -2.11
N ILE A 14 -0.91 -9.21 -2.07
CA ILE A 14 0.30 -8.90 -2.82
C ILE A 14 1.34 -8.36 -1.84
N HIS A 15 2.52 -8.97 -1.82
CA HIS A 15 3.62 -8.50 -0.99
C HIS A 15 4.29 -7.29 -1.65
N SER A 16 4.62 -6.29 -0.84
CA SER A 16 5.37 -5.12 -1.30
C SER A 16 6.27 -4.62 -0.18
N ASP A 17 7.49 -4.27 -0.52
CA ASP A 17 8.46 -3.70 0.42
C ASP A 17 8.55 -2.18 0.29
N ASP A 18 7.86 -1.60 -0.67
CA ASP A 18 7.92 -0.17 -0.96
C ASP A 18 6.55 0.48 -0.70
N PRO A 19 6.44 1.43 0.23
CA PRO A 19 5.16 2.09 0.50
C PRO A 19 4.59 2.81 -0.72
N LYS A 20 5.43 3.35 -1.59
CA LYS A 20 4.97 4.00 -2.82
C LYS A 20 4.32 2.98 -3.76
N HIS A 21 4.94 1.82 -3.92
CA HIS A 21 4.40 0.73 -4.72
C HIS A 21 3.09 0.22 -4.12
N ALA A 22 3.06 0.01 -2.80
CA ALA A 22 1.85 -0.44 -2.12
C ALA A 22 0.69 0.53 -2.31
N LEU A 23 0.94 1.82 -2.15
CA LEU A 23 -0.08 2.84 -2.33
C LEU A 23 -0.61 2.86 -3.77
N GLY A 24 0.30 2.75 -4.75
CA GLY A 24 -0.08 2.68 -6.16
C GLY A 24 -0.97 1.48 -6.46
N LEU A 25 -0.64 0.31 -5.88
CA LEU A 25 -1.46 -0.88 -6.05
C LEU A 25 -2.86 -0.70 -5.45
N VAL A 26 -2.94 -0.12 -4.26
CA VAL A 26 -4.24 0.15 -3.62
C VAL A 26 -5.09 1.07 -4.50
N GLN A 27 -4.51 2.13 -5.00
CA GLN A 27 -5.23 3.09 -5.85
C GLN A 27 -5.69 2.43 -7.15
N TYR A 28 -4.83 1.62 -7.77
CA TYR A 28 -5.18 0.90 -8.97
C TYR A 28 -6.33 -0.08 -8.73
N LEU A 29 -6.23 -0.87 -7.68
CA LEU A 29 -7.26 -1.86 -7.36
C LEU A 29 -8.62 -1.20 -7.10
N ARG A 30 -8.63 -0.07 -6.39
CA ARG A 30 -9.86 0.68 -6.16
C ARG A 30 -10.46 1.18 -7.47
N THR A 31 -9.62 1.59 -8.40
CA THR A 31 -10.07 2.07 -9.72
C THR A 31 -10.80 0.98 -10.50
N ILE A 32 -10.39 -0.26 -10.37
CA ILE A 32 -11.03 -1.38 -11.07
C ILE A 32 -12.12 -2.07 -10.24
N GLY A 33 -12.54 -1.47 -9.14
CA GLY A 33 -13.69 -1.94 -8.39
C GLY A 33 -13.39 -2.82 -7.18
N TYR A 34 -12.13 -2.93 -6.78
CA TYR A 34 -11.75 -3.69 -5.59
C TYR A 34 -11.80 -2.82 -4.35
N ASN A 35 -12.10 -3.44 -3.21
CA ASN A 35 -11.88 -2.83 -1.92
C ASN A 35 -10.46 -3.22 -1.48
N ALA A 36 -9.55 -2.26 -1.43
CA ALA A 36 -8.14 -2.53 -1.20
C ALA A 36 -7.58 -1.72 -0.02
N TRP A 37 -6.65 -2.33 0.68
CA TRP A 37 -5.96 -1.70 1.81
C TRP A 37 -4.58 -2.33 1.98
N VAL A 38 -3.77 -1.76 2.86
CA VAL A 38 -2.43 -2.26 3.16
C VAL A 38 -2.36 -2.72 4.60
N GLU A 39 -1.68 -3.84 4.83
CA GLU A 39 -1.44 -4.36 6.18
C GLU A 39 0.05 -4.56 6.40
N ASP A 40 0.48 -4.43 7.65
CA ASP A 40 1.86 -4.74 8.02
C ASP A 40 2.03 -6.26 8.23
N THR A 41 3.23 -6.67 8.62
CA THR A 41 3.54 -8.09 8.83
C THR A 41 2.78 -8.70 10.01
N ASN A 42 2.24 -7.87 10.89
CA ASN A 42 1.46 -8.32 12.04
C ASN A 42 -0.04 -8.38 11.74
N GLY A 43 -0.45 -8.01 10.53
CA GLY A 43 -1.84 -8.03 10.14
C GLY A 43 -2.60 -6.75 10.49
N ASN A 44 -1.91 -5.71 10.93
CA ASN A 44 -2.54 -4.43 11.23
C ASN A 44 -2.66 -3.57 9.99
N GLU A 45 -3.83 -2.98 9.79
CA GLU A 45 -4.05 -2.11 8.64
C GLU A 45 -3.19 -0.85 8.74
N ILE A 46 -2.55 -0.50 7.62
CA ILE A 46 -1.77 0.73 7.50
C ILE A 46 -2.61 1.73 6.71
N PRO A 47 -3.08 2.82 7.32
CA PRO A 47 -3.89 3.82 6.62
C PRO A 47 -3.09 4.53 5.54
N GLU A 48 -3.77 5.03 4.52
CA GLU A 48 -3.12 5.75 3.42
C GLU A 48 -2.29 6.93 3.91
N LYS A 49 -2.79 7.62 4.93
CA LYS A 49 -2.07 8.73 5.53
C LYS A 49 -0.68 8.30 6.02
N ALA A 50 -0.61 7.14 6.69
CA ALA A 50 0.66 6.60 7.17
C ALA A 50 1.57 6.21 6.01
N LEU A 51 1.01 5.65 4.94
CA LEU A 51 1.79 5.32 3.74
C LEU A 51 2.36 6.57 3.10
N LYS A 52 1.55 7.61 2.97
CA LYS A 52 2.01 8.89 2.40
C LYS A 52 3.11 9.51 3.24
N MET A 53 3.00 9.44 4.57
CA MET A 53 4.03 9.93 5.46
C MET A 53 5.32 9.13 5.33
N ALA A 54 5.21 7.81 5.19
CA ALA A 54 6.39 6.95 5.00
C ALA A 54 7.10 7.26 3.67
N ILE A 55 6.34 7.48 2.61
CA ILE A 55 6.90 7.86 1.30
C ILE A 55 7.63 9.20 1.42
N ARG A 56 7.00 10.16 2.07
CA ARG A 56 7.58 11.49 2.26
C ARG A 56 8.85 11.43 3.08
N SER A 57 8.84 10.65 4.16
CA SER A 57 10.01 10.48 5.02
C SER A 57 11.17 9.85 4.25
N ARG A 58 10.90 8.83 3.45
CA ARG A 58 11.95 8.20 2.64
C ARG A 58 12.49 9.15 1.58
N HIS A 59 11.64 10.00 1.02
CA HIS A 59 12.07 11.00 0.05
C HIS A 59 12.96 12.04 0.71
N GLU A 60 12.63 12.48 1.92
CA GLU A 60 13.42 13.43 2.68
C GLU A 60 14.74 12.83 3.14
N ASP A 61 14.76 11.54 3.46
CA ASP A 61 15.96 10.82 3.85
C ASP A 61 16.85 10.46 2.66
N ALA A 62 16.35 10.57 1.45
CA ALA A 62 17.16 10.36 0.27
C ALA A 62 18.34 11.33 0.32
N PRO A 63 19.58 10.84 0.20
CA PRO A 63 20.73 11.73 0.22
C PRO A 63 20.50 12.81 -0.81
N ALA A 64 20.65 14.04 -0.36
CA ALA A 64 20.54 15.19 -1.24
C ALA A 64 21.67 15.08 -2.25
N SER A 65 21.41 14.36 -3.24
CA SER A 65 22.33 14.24 -4.36
C SER A 65 21.98 15.26 -5.39
#